data_c21244d7ebd6a41f2075d619a205b4f0
#
_entry.id   c21244d7ebd6a41f2075d619a205b4f0
#
_cell.length_a   1.000
_cell.length_b   1.000
_cell.length_c   1.000
_cell.angle_alpha   90.00
_cell.angle_beta   90.00
_cell.angle_gamma   90.00
#
_symmetry.space_group_name_H-M   'P 1'
#
loop_
_entity.id
_entity.type
_entity.pdbx_description
1 polymer ?
#
loop_
_entity_poly.entity_id
_entity_poly.type
_entity_poly.pdbx_seq_one_letter_code
_entity_poly.pdbx_strand_id
1 'polypeptide(L)'
;MHFLSEDLEDYVAAHSQAEPELLAQLNKETYQKVLLPRMLSGHFQGRVLSMLSKLIRPSSILEIGTYTGYATLCLCEGMQENGIVHTIDIKEELVDFQRKYFDKSPWSNQITQHLGDALEIIPTLNKKYDLVFIDADKENYINYFEMIVPKMNKGGIILSDNVLWSGKVLEPLQKNDLSTKILLEYNQLLNNDPRVETVLLPIRDGLTVSRVL
;
A
#
# COMPACT_ATOMS: atom_id res chain seq x y z
N MET A 1 5.14 -1.54 -16.87
CA MET A 1 5.83 -0.50 -17.66
C MET A 1 6.77 0.20 -16.70
N HIS A 2 8.03 0.37 -17.06
CA HIS A 2 8.93 1.26 -16.31
C HIS A 2 8.72 2.67 -16.88
N PHE A 3 8.23 3.60 -16.08
CA PHE A 3 8.08 5.00 -16.52
C PHE A 3 9.43 5.72 -16.61
N LEU A 4 10.43 5.20 -15.90
CA LEU A 4 11.81 5.64 -15.98
C LEU A 4 12.64 4.62 -16.77
N SER A 5 13.72 5.06 -17.41
CA SER A 5 14.73 4.14 -17.92
C SER A 5 15.46 3.47 -16.76
N GLU A 6 16.04 2.30 -16.99
CA GLU A 6 16.83 1.57 -15.96
C GLU A 6 17.93 2.46 -15.35
N ASP A 7 18.65 3.22 -16.18
CA ASP A 7 19.69 4.15 -15.70
C ASP A 7 19.14 5.23 -14.75
N LEU A 8 17.91 5.72 -15.00
CA LEU A 8 17.26 6.69 -14.11
C LEU A 8 16.73 6.02 -12.84
N GLU A 9 16.25 4.81 -12.91
CA GLU A 9 15.85 4.04 -11.71
C GLU A 9 17.05 3.78 -10.81
N ASP A 10 18.18 3.38 -11.38
CA ASP A 10 19.43 3.17 -10.65
C ASP A 10 19.94 4.46 -10.03
N TYR A 11 19.89 5.56 -10.78
CA TYR A 11 20.27 6.89 -10.26
C TYR A 11 19.39 7.31 -9.08
N VAL A 12 18.07 7.18 -9.21
CA VAL A 12 17.10 7.50 -8.15
C VAL A 12 17.34 6.63 -6.91
N ALA A 13 17.58 5.33 -7.10
CA ALA A 13 17.86 4.42 -6.00
C ALA A 13 19.18 4.78 -5.29
N ALA A 14 20.22 5.11 -6.04
CA ALA A 14 21.52 5.52 -5.49
C ALA A 14 21.50 6.88 -4.74
N HIS A 15 20.50 7.74 -5.04
CA HIS A 15 20.33 9.04 -4.41
C HIS A 15 19.15 9.07 -3.42
N SER A 16 18.60 7.91 -3.09
CA SER A 16 17.58 7.74 -2.06
C SER A 16 18.19 7.08 -0.81
N GLN A 17 17.51 7.25 0.34
CA GLN A 17 17.93 6.57 1.58
C GLN A 17 18.09 5.06 1.33
N ALA A 18 19.20 4.49 1.80
CA ALA A 18 19.47 3.08 1.67
C ALA A 18 18.35 2.22 2.29
N GLU A 19 18.15 1.04 1.72
CA GLU A 19 17.21 0.05 2.25
C GLU A 19 17.69 -0.44 3.63
N PRO A 20 16.86 -0.36 4.70
CA PRO A 20 17.21 -0.92 5.99
C PRO A 20 17.50 -2.41 5.92
N GLU A 21 18.43 -2.90 6.76
CA GLU A 21 18.90 -4.27 6.71
C GLU A 21 17.76 -5.31 6.83
N LEU A 22 16.79 -5.08 7.70
CA LEU A 22 15.63 -5.97 7.86
C LEU A 22 14.81 -6.06 6.58
N LEU A 23 14.59 -4.92 5.90
CA LEU A 23 13.86 -4.87 4.63
C LEU A 23 14.67 -5.51 3.50
N ALA A 24 15.98 -5.32 3.45
CA ALA A 24 16.87 -5.97 2.48
C ALA A 24 16.84 -7.50 2.65
N GLN A 25 16.83 -8.01 3.88
CA GLN A 25 16.69 -9.44 4.16
C GLN A 25 15.31 -9.96 3.73
N LEU A 26 14.23 -9.24 4.03
CA LEU A 26 12.87 -9.59 3.61
C LEU A 26 12.77 -9.63 2.09
N ASN A 27 13.25 -8.59 1.41
CA ASN A 27 13.30 -8.48 -0.05
C ASN A 27 14.01 -9.70 -0.65
N LYS A 28 15.25 -9.97 -0.24
CA LYS A 28 16.03 -11.12 -0.71
C LYS A 28 15.30 -12.45 -0.51
N GLU A 29 14.72 -12.68 0.66
CA GLU A 29 14.03 -13.93 0.96
C GLU A 29 12.71 -14.04 0.19
N THR A 30 12.00 -12.93 -0.05
CA THR A 30 10.82 -12.89 -0.92
C THR A 30 11.17 -13.38 -2.32
N TYR A 31 12.26 -12.87 -2.92
CA TYR A 31 12.71 -13.31 -4.25
C TYR A 31 13.15 -14.78 -4.30
N GLN A 32 13.59 -15.33 -3.18
CA GLN A 32 14.05 -16.72 -3.12
C GLN A 32 12.93 -17.73 -2.87
N LYS A 33 11.86 -17.35 -2.16
CA LYS A 33 10.92 -18.31 -1.57
C LYS A 33 9.45 -18.06 -1.90
N VAL A 34 9.10 -16.85 -2.37
CA VAL A 34 7.71 -16.48 -2.57
C VAL A 34 7.37 -16.39 -4.05
N LEU A 35 6.19 -16.86 -4.42
CA LEU A 35 5.69 -16.74 -5.79
C LEU A 35 5.43 -15.27 -6.14
N LEU A 36 5.70 -14.90 -7.39
CA LEU A 36 5.49 -13.55 -7.93
C LEU A 36 6.24 -12.45 -7.17
N PRO A 37 7.54 -12.59 -6.87
CA PRO A 37 8.30 -11.66 -6.02
C PRO A 37 8.28 -10.20 -6.53
N ARG A 38 7.98 -9.99 -7.82
CA ARG A 38 7.80 -8.67 -8.43
C ARG A 38 6.63 -7.85 -7.85
N MET A 39 5.72 -8.50 -7.09
CA MET A 39 4.64 -7.81 -6.37
C MET A 39 5.13 -7.02 -5.17
N LEU A 40 6.38 -7.23 -4.75
CA LEU A 40 6.98 -6.47 -3.66
C LEU A 40 7.08 -4.99 -4.03
N SER A 41 6.73 -4.10 -3.10
CA SER A 41 6.88 -2.65 -3.28
C SER A 41 8.33 -2.26 -3.61
N GLY A 42 9.30 -2.95 -3.00
CA GLY A 42 10.73 -2.76 -3.24
C GLY A 42 11.29 -1.47 -2.64
N HIS A 43 12.61 -1.29 -2.84
CA HIS A 43 13.39 -0.24 -2.14
C HIS A 43 12.81 1.17 -2.34
N PHE A 44 12.71 1.63 -3.59
CA PHE A 44 12.32 3.03 -3.86
C PHE A 44 10.91 3.34 -3.34
N GLN A 45 9.91 2.54 -3.71
CA GLN A 45 8.54 2.75 -3.24
C GLN A 45 8.43 2.61 -1.72
N GLY A 46 9.15 1.65 -1.13
CA GLY A 46 9.21 1.51 0.31
C GLY A 46 9.75 2.76 1.01
N ARG A 47 10.76 3.42 0.44
CA ARG A 47 11.27 4.70 0.97
C ARG A 47 10.26 5.83 0.80
N VAL A 48 9.48 5.85 -0.29
CA VAL A 48 8.38 6.79 -0.47
C VAL A 48 7.30 6.58 0.59
N LEU A 49 6.85 5.34 0.80
CA LEU A 49 5.85 5.01 1.83
C LEU A 49 6.33 5.38 3.24
N SER A 50 7.58 5.06 3.55
CA SER A 50 8.22 5.45 4.82
C SER A 50 8.25 6.97 5.00
N MET A 51 8.65 7.72 3.97
CA MET A 51 8.71 9.18 4.04
C MET A 51 7.32 9.79 4.21
N LEU A 52 6.33 9.32 3.46
CA LEU A 52 4.94 9.77 3.62
C LEU A 52 4.43 9.48 5.03
N SER A 53 4.66 8.27 5.55
CA SER A 53 4.29 7.93 6.92
C SER A 53 4.98 8.84 7.95
N LYS A 54 6.27 9.15 7.80
CA LYS A 54 7.01 10.07 8.68
C LYS A 54 6.46 11.51 8.63
N LEU A 55 5.99 11.97 7.48
CA LEU A 55 5.36 13.28 7.34
C LEU A 55 3.97 13.31 7.98
N ILE A 56 3.19 12.23 7.85
CA ILE A 56 1.84 12.09 8.40
C ILE A 56 1.88 11.83 9.90
N ARG A 57 2.83 11.02 10.39
CA ARG A 57 2.95 10.57 11.78
C ARG A 57 1.67 9.92 12.29
N PRO A 58 1.18 8.87 11.63
CA PRO A 58 -0.10 8.26 11.96
C PRO A 58 -0.05 7.57 13.33
N SER A 59 -1.15 7.62 14.07
CA SER A 59 -1.39 6.81 15.27
C SER A 59 -2.11 5.50 14.93
N SER A 60 -2.80 5.46 13.79
CA SER A 60 -3.56 4.30 13.34
C SER A 60 -3.43 4.13 11.83
N ILE A 61 -2.96 2.96 11.42
CA ILE A 61 -2.73 2.59 10.02
C ILE A 61 -3.60 1.37 9.68
N LEU A 62 -4.20 1.38 8.50
CA LEU A 62 -4.81 0.20 7.88
C LEU A 62 -4.10 -0.08 6.56
N GLU A 63 -3.71 -1.32 6.35
CA GLU A 63 -3.16 -1.82 5.09
C GLU A 63 -4.05 -2.92 4.54
N ILE A 64 -4.39 -2.83 3.25
CA ILE A 64 -5.16 -3.84 2.51
C ILE A 64 -4.26 -4.41 1.42
N GLY A 65 -3.82 -5.66 1.62
CA GLY A 65 -2.78 -6.31 0.84
C GLY A 65 -1.43 -6.26 1.57
N THR A 66 -1.19 -7.22 2.47
CA THR A 66 0.07 -7.35 3.23
C THR A 66 1.20 -7.93 2.38
N TYR A 67 0.86 -8.90 1.52
CA TYR A 67 1.80 -9.73 0.77
C TYR A 67 2.89 -10.30 1.69
N THR A 68 4.15 -9.85 1.61
CA THR A 68 5.24 -10.32 2.50
C THR A 68 5.51 -9.38 3.68
N GLY A 69 4.75 -8.27 3.82
CA GLY A 69 4.86 -7.32 4.92
C GLY A 69 5.90 -6.22 4.72
N TYR A 70 6.42 -6.07 3.50
CA TYR A 70 7.43 -5.05 3.20
C TYR A 70 6.87 -3.63 3.36
N ALA A 71 5.71 -3.35 2.74
CA ALA A 71 5.06 -2.05 2.85
C ALA A 71 4.60 -1.78 4.28
N THR A 72 4.07 -2.80 4.99
CA THR A 72 3.72 -2.72 6.41
C THR A 72 4.87 -2.15 7.24
N LEU A 73 6.07 -2.73 7.11
CA LEU A 73 7.26 -2.27 7.86
C LEU A 73 7.69 -0.85 7.46
N CYS A 74 7.58 -0.49 6.17
CA CYS A 74 7.87 0.87 5.72
C CYS A 74 6.90 1.89 6.31
N LEU A 75 5.62 1.57 6.40
CA LEU A 75 4.59 2.42 7.01
C LEU A 75 4.81 2.58 8.51
N CYS A 76 5.26 1.52 9.20
CA CYS A 76 5.59 1.58 10.63
C CYS A 76 6.69 2.59 10.96
N GLU A 77 7.64 2.85 10.06
CA GLU A 77 8.76 3.76 10.31
C GLU A 77 8.32 5.21 10.64
N GLY A 78 7.14 5.63 10.22
CA GLY A 78 6.59 6.96 10.50
C GLY A 78 5.54 6.96 11.61
N MET A 79 5.12 5.79 12.07
CA MET A 79 4.05 5.65 13.06
C MET A 79 4.45 6.24 14.42
N GLN A 80 3.48 6.81 15.14
CA GLN A 80 3.69 7.29 16.51
C GLN A 80 4.05 6.14 17.45
N GLU A 81 4.72 6.44 18.58
CA GLU A 81 5.23 5.46 19.54
C GLU A 81 4.17 4.46 20.03
N ASN A 82 2.94 4.94 20.28
CA ASN A 82 1.80 4.10 20.69
C ASN A 82 0.83 3.80 19.54
N GLY A 83 1.29 3.94 18.31
CA GLY A 83 0.48 3.68 17.13
C GLY A 83 0.23 2.19 16.92
N ILE A 84 -0.73 1.89 16.05
CA ILE A 84 -1.10 0.53 15.67
C ILE A 84 -1.27 0.41 14.17
N VAL A 85 -0.85 -0.72 13.62
CA VAL A 85 -1.12 -1.12 12.23
C VAL A 85 -2.05 -2.33 12.24
N HIS A 86 -3.13 -2.24 11.48
CA HIS A 86 -3.93 -3.37 11.04
C HIS A 86 -3.57 -3.66 9.60
N THR A 87 -3.10 -4.86 9.30
CA THR A 87 -2.80 -5.29 7.93
C THR A 87 -3.63 -6.52 7.59
N ILE A 88 -4.22 -6.54 6.40
CA ILE A 88 -5.18 -7.58 5.96
C ILE A 88 -4.64 -8.27 4.72
N ASP A 89 -4.61 -9.60 4.73
CA ASP A 89 -4.31 -10.42 3.54
C ASP A 89 -5.17 -11.67 3.52
N ILE A 90 -5.42 -12.18 2.33
CA ILE A 90 -6.17 -13.43 2.14
C ILE A 90 -5.26 -14.66 2.05
N LYS A 91 -3.94 -14.47 1.93
CA LYS A 91 -2.96 -15.54 1.70
C LYS A 91 -2.45 -16.15 3.00
N GLU A 92 -3.08 -17.24 3.42
CA GLU A 92 -2.70 -17.99 4.62
C GLU A 92 -1.22 -18.43 4.60
N GLU A 93 -0.73 -18.85 3.43
CA GLU A 93 0.64 -19.32 3.25
C GLU A 93 1.73 -18.28 3.53
N LEU A 94 1.37 -17.00 3.58
CA LEU A 94 2.32 -15.91 3.88
C LEU A 94 2.31 -15.45 5.35
N VAL A 95 1.36 -15.88 6.16
CA VAL A 95 1.19 -15.42 7.55
C VAL A 95 2.45 -15.64 8.38
N ASP A 96 3.02 -16.84 8.35
CA ASP A 96 4.25 -17.16 9.10
C ASP A 96 5.47 -16.41 8.55
N PHE A 97 5.52 -16.21 7.22
CA PHE A 97 6.57 -15.43 6.59
C PHE A 97 6.52 -13.97 7.03
N GLN A 98 5.35 -13.37 7.01
CA GLN A 98 5.11 -12.00 7.49
C GLN A 98 5.48 -11.88 8.98
N ARG A 99 4.96 -12.78 9.82
CA ARG A 99 5.19 -12.77 11.27
C ARG A 99 6.68 -12.86 11.62
N LYS A 100 7.43 -13.68 10.93
CA LYS A 100 8.89 -13.80 11.08
C LYS A 100 9.61 -12.45 10.98
N TYR A 101 9.18 -11.56 10.07
CA TYR A 101 9.79 -10.25 9.88
C TYR A 101 9.21 -9.20 10.82
N PHE A 102 7.91 -9.27 11.09
CA PHE A 102 7.27 -8.39 12.06
C PHE A 102 7.86 -8.58 13.46
N ASP A 103 8.12 -9.83 13.88
CA ASP A 103 8.71 -10.14 15.18
C ASP A 103 10.15 -9.65 15.34
N LYS A 104 10.89 -9.51 14.24
CA LYS A 104 12.23 -8.93 14.23
C LYS A 104 12.24 -7.40 14.22
N SER A 105 11.11 -6.78 13.94
CA SER A 105 10.97 -5.34 13.90
C SER A 105 10.73 -4.76 15.30
N PRO A 106 11.04 -3.48 15.53
CA PRO A 106 10.70 -2.81 16.78
C PRO A 106 9.17 -2.63 16.96
N TRP A 107 8.37 -2.90 15.95
CA TRP A 107 6.90 -2.72 15.95
C TRP A 107 6.12 -4.03 16.10
N SER A 108 6.77 -5.12 16.53
CA SER A 108 6.16 -6.47 16.61
C SER A 108 4.83 -6.50 17.36
N ASN A 109 4.71 -5.74 18.44
CA ASN A 109 3.51 -5.66 19.28
C ASN A 109 2.47 -4.64 18.77
N GLN A 110 2.80 -3.86 17.75
CA GLN A 110 1.95 -2.81 17.19
C GLN A 110 1.32 -3.24 15.86
N ILE A 111 1.76 -4.38 15.29
CA ILE A 111 1.26 -4.92 14.01
C ILE A 111 0.27 -6.03 14.31
N THR A 112 -0.98 -5.81 13.93
CA THR A 112 -2.06 -6.81 13.99
C THR A 112 -2.35 -7.34 12.60
N GLN A 113 -2.05 -8.62 12.39
CA GLN A 113 -2.36 -9.31 11.13
C GLN A 113 -3.80 -9.82 11.15
N HIS A 114 -4.51 -9.62 10.05
CA HIS A 114 -5.84 -10.18 9.80
C HIS A 114 -5.76 -11.07 8.57
N LEU A 115 -6.17 -12.32 8.72
CA LEU A 115 -6.28 -13.27 7.61
C LEU A 115 -7.74 -13.36 7.16
N GLY A 116 -8.01 -13.07 5.90
CA GLY A 116 -9.33 -13.19 5.29
C GLY A 116 -9.64 -12.10 4.28
N ASP A 117 -10.87 -12.09 3.80
CA ASP A 117 -11.37 -11.09 2.85
C ASP A 117 -11.47 -9.70 3.52
N ALA A 118 -10.84 -8.72 2.91
CA ALA A 118 -10.85 -7.35 3.42
C ALA A 118 -12.28 -6.75 3.44
N LEU A 119 -13.15 -7.13 2.50
CA LEU A 119 -14.55 -6.68 2.50
C LEU A 119 -15.32 -7.18 3.73
N GLU A 120 -14.94 -8.32 4.29
CA GLU A 120 -15.55 -8.87 5.51
C GLU A 120 -14.90 -8.33 6.78
N ILE A 121 -13.57 -8.11 6.74
CA ILE A 121 -12.80 -7.70 7.92
C ILE A 121 -12.95 -6.20 8.21
N ILE A 122 -12.86 -5.32 7.20
CA ILE A 122 -12.93 -3.86 7.37
C ILE A 122 -14.16 -3.42 8.18
N PRO A 123 -15.38 -3.94 7.94
CA PRO A 123 -16.56 -3.57 8.74
C PRO A 123 -16.42 -3.86 10.24
N THR A 124 -15.70 -4.93 10.60
CA THR A 124 -15.52 -5.35 12.01
C THR A 124 -14.52 -4.48 12.77
N LEU A 125 -13.66 -3.75 12.07
CA LEU A 125 -12.65 -2.89 12.66
C LEU A 125 -13.29 -1.58 13.17
N ASN A 126 -13.52 -1.49 14.49
CA ASN A 126 -14.12 -0.31 15.12
C ASN A 126 -13.07 0.75 15.47
N LYS A 127 -12.37 1.25 14.45
CA LYS A 127 -11.33 2.28 14.59
C LYS A 127 -11.44 3.34 13.50
N LYS A 128 -10.86 4.50 13.79
CA LYS A 128 -10.56 5.55 12.82
C LYS A 128 -9.10 5.47 12.45
N TYR A 129 -8.77 5.82 11.22
CA TYR A 129 -7.42 5.72 10.66
C TYR A 129 -6.89 7.07 10.23
N ASP A 130 -5.59 7.29 10.44
CA ASP A 130 -4.84 8.46 9.96
C ASP A 130 -4.20 8.17 8.60
N LEU A 131 -3.87 6.92 8.35
CA LEU A 131 -3.25 6.47 7.12
C LEU A 131 -3.84 5.13 6.69
N VAL A 132 -4.26 5.03 5.43
CA VAL A 132 -4.65 3.77 4.80
C VAL A 132 -3.81 3.54 3.57
N PHE A 133 -3.36 2.29 3.36
CA PHE A 133 -2.69 1.87 2.15
C PHE A 133 -3.48 0.73 1.48
N ILE A 134 -3.84 0.93 0.21
CA ILE A 134 -4.60 -0.03 -0.60
C ILE A 134 -3.67 -0.58 -1.69
N ASP A 135 -3.29 -1.85 -1.57
CA ASP A 135 -2.52 -2.60 -2.57
C ASP A 135 -3.00 -4.06 -2.64
N ALA A 136 -4.27 -4.23 -2.97
CA ALA A 136 -4.93 -5.53 -3.08
C ALA A 136 -5.50 -5.75 -4.50
N ASP A 137 -6.52 -6.59 -4.62
CA ASP A 137 -7.21 -6.85 -5.87
C ASP A 137 -7.91 -5.59 -6.40
N LYS A 138 -7.64 -5.28 -7.65
CA LYS A 138 -8.05 -3.99 -8.26
C LYS A 138 -9.57 -3.90 -8.47
N GLU A 139 -10.23 -5.04 -8.57
CA GLU A 139 -11.68 -5.14 -8.76
C GLU A 139 -12.48 -4.59 -7.56
N ASN A 140 -11.87 -4.52 -6.38
CA ASN A 140 -12.50 -4.02 -5.16
C ASN A 140 -12.05 -2.62 -4.71
N TYR A 141 -11.25 -1.89 -5.48
CA TYR A 141 -10.73 -0.59 -5.07
C TYR A 141 -11.82 0.43 -4.73
N ILE A 142 -12.91 0.48 -5.51
CA ILE A 142 -14.06 1.35 -5.21
C ILE A 142 -14.74 0.91 -3.92
N ASN A 143 -14.93 -0.40 -3.72
CA ASN A 143 -15.54 -0.94 -2.50
C ASN A 143 -14.67 -0.63 -1.28
N TYR A 144 -13.36 -0.82 -1.36
CA TYR A 144 -12.44 -0.47 -0.28
C TYR A 144 -12.52 1.01 0.07
N PHE A 145 -12.50 1.90 -0.92
CA PHE A 145 -12.60 3.34 -0.70
C PHE A 145 -13.89 3.72 0.04
N GLU A 146 -15.05 3.22 -0.42
CA GLU A 146 -16.35 3.51 0.21
C GLU A 146 -16.44 2.99 1.64
N MET A 147 -15.81 1.86 1.95
CA MET A 147 -15.76 1.32 3.31
C MET A 147 -14.79 2.08 4.22
N ILE A 148 -13.70 2.63 3.66
CA ILE A 148 -12.61 3.28 4.39
C ILE A 148 -12.93 4.74 4.70
N VAL A 149 -13.45 5.52 3.74
CA VAL A 149 -13.69 6.96 3.93
C VAL A 149 -14.46 7.27 5.22
N PRO A 150 -15.55 6.55 5.57
CA PRO A 150 -16.25 6.78 6.84
C PRO A 150 -15.43 6.44 8.09
N LYS A 151 -14.34 5.66 7.93
CA LYS A 151 -13.43 5.25 9.00
C LYS A 151 -12.16 6.11 9.06
N MET A 152 -12.04 7.13 8.24
CA MET A 152 -10.88 8.04 8.29
C MET A 152 -11.07 9.15 9.34
N ASN A 153 -9.97 9.57 9.90
CA ASN A 153 -9.90 10.85 10.60
C ASN A 153 -9.87 12.00 9.57
N LYS A 154 -10.41 13.15 9.94
CA LYS A 154 -10.29 14.36 9.12
C LYS A 154 -8.81 14.70 8.91
N GLY A 155 -8.42 14.95 7.66
CA GLY A 155 -7.04 15.17 7.27
C GLY A 155 -6.22 13.87 7.10
N GLY A 156 -6.83 12.69 7.35
CA GLY A 156 -6.20 11.39 7.11
C GLY A 156 -5.90 11.14 5.63
N ILE A 157 -4.95 10.30 5.36
CA ILE A 157 -4.43 10.02 4.02
C ILE A 157 -4.77 8.60 3.59
N ILE A 158 -5.27 8.46 2.37
CA ILE A 158 -5.44 7.17 1.68
C ILE A 158 -4.43 7.11 0.55
N LEU A 159 -3.57 6.09 0.56
CA LEU A 159 -2.61 5.78 -0.49
C LEU A 159 -3.14 4.58 -1.28
N SER A 160 -3.19 4.67 -2.62
CA SER A 160 -3.64 3.56 -3.48
C SER A 160 -2.60 3.25 -4.54
N ASP A 161 -2.11 2.02 -4.56
CA ASP A 161 -1.02 1.60 -5.44
C ASP A 161 -1.52 1.02 -6.77
N ASN A 162 -0.65 1.03 -7.77
CA ASN A 162 -0.84 0.49 -9.13
C ASN A 162 -2.00 1.11 -9.90
N VAL A 163 -2.32 2.37 -9.65
CA VAL A 163 -3.46 3.05 -10.28
C VAL A 163 -3.25 3.43 -11.75
N LEU A 164 -2.01 3.31 -12.27
CA LEU A 164 -1.68 3.46 -13.68
C LEU A 164 -1.70 2.11 -14.44
N TRP A 165 -1.67 1.00 -13.72
CA TRP A 165 -1.85 -0.35 -14.22
C TRP A 165 -1.01 -0.68 -15.45
N SER A 166 0.29 -0.47 -15.34
CA SER A 166 1.28 -0.66 -16.42
C SER A 166 0.95 0.11 -17.70
N GLY A 167 0.27 1.26 -17.57
CA GLY A 167 -0.14 2.10 -18.68
C GLY A 167 -1.45 1.68 -19.36
N LYS A 168 -2.07 0.58 -18.95
CA LYS A 168 -3.34 0.09 -19.52
C LYS A 168 -4.49 1.10 -19.40
N VAL A 169 -4.42 2.02 -18.44
CA VAL A 169 -5.40 3.11 -18.30
C VAL A 169 -5.44 4.06 -19.51
N LEU A 170 -4.43 4.02 -20.37
CA LEU A 170 -4.36 4.81 -21.63
C LEU A 170 -4.76 3.99 -22.86
N GLU A 171 -4.93 2.68 -22.72
CA GLU A 171 -5.25 1.78 -23.81
C GLU A 171 -6.78 1.64 -23.98
N PRO A 172 -7.26 1.26 -25.17
CA PRO A 172 -8.66 0.90 -25.34
C PRO A 172 -9.05 -0.25 -24.41
N LEU A 173 -10.09 -0.04 -23.61
CA LEU A 173 -10.56 -1.03 -22.65
C LEU A 173 -10.94 -2.35 -23.33
N GLN A 174 -10.31 -3.44 -22.92
CA GLN A 174 -10.62 -4.77 -23.41
C GLN A 174 -11.91 -5.30 -22.76
N LYS A 175 -12.72 -6.03 -23.49
CA LYS A 175 -14.06 -6.48 -23.07
C LYS A 175 -14.09 -7.22 -21.72
N ASN A 176 -13.01 -7.95 -21.38
CA ASN A 176 -12.92 -8.76 -20.18
C ASN A 176 -11.87 -8.26 -19.17
N ASP A 177 -11.34 -7.06 -19.33
CA ASP A 177 -10.36 -6.46 -18.41
C ASP A 177 -11.10 -5.65 -17.33
N LEU A 178 -11.68 -6.37 -16.37
CA LEU A 178 -12.43 -5.76 -15.26
C LEU A 178 -11.52 -4.90 -14.38
N SER A 179 -10.31 -5.35 -14.11
CA SER A 179 -9.36 -4.60 -13.27
C SER A 179 -9.03 -3.23 -13.87
N THR A 180 -8.73 -3.14 -15.17
CA THR A 180 -8.50 -1.85 -15.85
C THR A 180 -9.75 -0.98 -15.81
N LYS A 181 -10.93 -1.57 -16.05
CA LYS A 181 -12.20 -0.83 -15.99
C LYS A 181 -12.41 -0.18 -14.63
N ILE A 182 -12.28 -0.96 -13.56
CA ILE A 182 -12.46 -0.48 -12.19
C ILE A 182 -11.43 0.58 -11.83
N LEU A 183 -10.16 0.43 -12.24
CA LEU A 183 -9.14 1.45 -11.97
C LEU A 183 -9.43 2.77 -12.69
N LEU A 184 -9.94 2.74 -13.92
CA LEU A 184 -10.39 3.95 -14.63
C LEU A 184 -11.53 4.64 -13.86
N GLU A 185 -12.54 3.88 -13.43
CA GLU A 185 -13.67 4.39 -12.65
C GLU A 185 -13.19 4.91 -11.28
N TYR A 186 -12.28 4.21 -10.61
CA TYR A 186 -11.68 4.59 -9.32
C TYR A 186 -10.89 5.90 -9.42
N ASN A 187 -10.02 6.04 -10.40
CA ASN A 187 -9.25 7.26 -10.60
C ASN A 187 -10.17 8.47 -10.87
N GLN A 188 -11.24 8.27 -11.65
CA GLN A 188 -12.24 9.30 -11.89
C GLN A 188 -13.05 9.62 -10.63
N LEU A 189 -13.45 8.60 -9.86
CA LEU A 189 -14.13 8.77 -8.58
C LEU A 189 -13.31 9.66 -7.64
N LEU A 190 -12.06 9.31 -7.38
CA LEU A 190 -11.20 10.07 -6.47
C LEU A 190 -10.99 11.53 -6.89
N ASN A 191 -10.92 11.77 -8.21
CA ASN A 191 -10.75 13.14 -8.73
C ASN A 191 -12.00 14.01 -8.56
N ASN A 192 -13.18 13.42 -8.46
CA ASN A 192 -14.47 14.14 -8.40
C ASN A 192 -15.15 14.07 -7.03
N ASP A 193 -14.66 13.24 -6.11
CA ASP A 193 -15.31 13.03 -4.81
C ASP A 193 -15.05 14.21 -3.87
N PRO A 194 -16.11 14.90 -3.39
CA PRO A 194 -15.97 16.05 -2.51
C PRO A 194 -15.45 15.71 -1.09
N ARG A 195 -15.35 14.42 -0.76
CA ARG A 195 -14.86 13.98 0.56
C ARG A 195 -13.33 13.96 0.64
N VAL A 196 -12.64 14.04 -0.52
CA VAL A 196 -11.17 13.95 -0.59
C VAL A 196 -10.59 14.98 -1.56
N GLU A 197 -9.36 15.37 -1.32
CA GLU A 197 -8.52 16.02 -2.33
C GLU A 197 -7.40 15.06 -2.76
N THR A 198 -7.15 14.93 -4.06
CA THR A 198 -6.38 13.82 -4.61
C THR A 198 -5.28 14.28 -5.55
N VAL A 199 -4.11 13.65 -5.43
CA VAL A 199 -2.99 13.76 -6.39
C VAL A 199 -2.56 12.36 -6.79
N LEU A 200 -2.44 12.09 -8.09
CA LEU A 200 -1.85 10.88 -8.63
C LEU A 200 -0.36 11.14 -8.91
N LEU A 201 0.50 10.43 -8.21
CA LEU A 201 1.96 10.48 -8.37
C LEU A 201 2.40 9.38 -9.34
N PRO A 202 3.20 9.70 -10.38
CA PRO A 202 3.71 8.71 -11.34
C PRO A 202 4.93 7.95 -10.76
N ILE A 203 4.74 7.34 -9.59
CA ILE A 203 5.77 6.55 -8.89
C ILE A 203 5.50 5.08 -9.21
N ARG A 204 6.49 4.38 -9.82
CA ARG A 204 6.35 3.01 -10.30
C ARG A 204 5.08 2.83 -11.16
N ASP A 205 4.11 2.10 -10.68
CA ASP A 205 2.84 1.82 -11.38
C ASP A 205 1.70 2.78 -10.97
N GLY A 206 2.07 3.94 -10.44
CA GLY A 206 1.16 5.00 -10.00
C GLY A 206 0.72 4.84 -8.55
N LEU A 207 0.93 5.90 -7.78
CA LEU A 207 0.49 5.99 -6.38
C LEU A 207 -0.45 7.20 -6.24
N THR A 208 -1.72 6.94 -5.92
CA THR A 208 -2.65 8.01 -5.59
C THR A 208 -2.52 8.37 -4.11
N VAL A 209 -2.46 9.65 -3.83
CA VAL A 209 -2.50 10.23 -2.47
C VAL A 209 -3.79 11.02 -2.35
N SER A 210 -4.72 10.56 -1.52
CA SER A 210 -6.00 11.21 -1.26
C SER A 210 -6.10 11.63 0.20
N ARG A 211 -6.34 12.93 0.44
CA ARG A 211 -6.52 13.48 1.78
C ARG A 211 -7.99 13.69 2.07
N VAL A 212 -8.47 13.15 3.18
CA VAL A 212 -9.87 13.30 3.62
C VAL A 212 -10.10 14.71 4.19
N LEU A 213 -11.20 15.37 3.77
CA LEU A 213 -11.55 16.75 4.08
C LEU A 213 -12.34 16.93 5.37
#